data_a3d054dd6850a9efcdab5c3c418074d9
#
_entry.id   a3d054dd6850a9efcdab5c3c418074d9
#
_cell.length_a   1.000
_cell.length_b   1.000
_cell.length_c   1.000
_cell.angle_alpha   90.00
_cell.angle_beta   90.00
_cell.angle_gamma   90.00
#
_symmetry.space_group_name_H-M   'P 1'
#
loop_
_entity.id
_entity.type
_entity.pdbx_description
1 polymer ?
#
loop_
_entity_poly.entity_id
_entity_poly.type
_entity_poly.pdbx_seq_one_letter_code
_entity_poly.pdbx_strand_id
1 'polypeptide(L)'
;LDANYKAMALSGQYGPEDVDGEWKYLKENGFSSIKVVKELRGRSADSNLQRIRHPDAVLRIKLDAFGYVNVSQNIYYENILCGRFVIMERSRAVNCGDITLIKMLAEWLAPYMNKLNFNNRYTGGSSVFYHLLKGRETDPKILEMELCYYGWEADDEYKLLMLFYRDKKADGM
;
A
#
# COMPACT_ATOMS: atom_id res chain seq x y z
N LEU A 1 3.36 4.02 -4.43
CA LEU A 1 2.41 3.74 -3.35
C LEU A 1 3.16 3.34 -2.09
N ASP A 2 2.64 3.64 -0.92
CA ASP A 2 3.10 3.04 0.34
C ASP A 2 2.60 1.60 0.50
N ALA A 3 2.90 0.98 1.64
CA ALA A 3 2.47 -0.38 1.94
C ALA A 3 0.94 -0.52 2.04
N ASN A 4 0.23 0.56 2.34
CA ASN A 4 -1.23 0.63 2.49
C ASN A 4 -1.95 1.13 1.23
N TYR A 5 -1.30 1.06 0.07
CA TYR A 5 -1.83 1.49 -1.23
C TYR A 5 -2.14 2.99 -1.35
N LYS A 6 -1.61 3.83 -0.43
CA LYS A 6 -1.71 5.27 -0.52
C LYS A 6 -0.69 5.80 -1.52
N ALA A 7 -1.10 6.76 -2.35
CA ALA A 7 -0.21 7.43 -3.29
C ALA A 7 0.81 8.29 -2.55
N MET A 8 2.10 8.01 -2.76
CA MET A 8 3.21 8.83 -2.26
C MET A 8 3.67 9.83 -3.30
N ALA A 9 3.67 9.40 -4.56
CA ALA A 9 3.94 10.24 -5.71
C ALA A 9 3.26 9.65 -6.94
N LEU A 10 2.82 10.51 -7.82
CA LEU A 10 2.26 10.19 -9.12
C LEU A 10 3.03 10.97 -10.18
N SER A 11 3.48 10.31 -11.23
CA SER A 11 4.19 10.94 -12.33
C SER A 11 3.62 10.46 -13.66
N GLY A 12 3.53 11.37 -14.61
CA GLY A 12 3.06 11.11 -15.97
C GLY A 12 2.51 12.39 -16.60
N GLN A 13 2.66 12.51 -17.91
CA GLN A 13 2.18 13.65 -18.68
C GLN A 13 0.76 13.44 -19.25
N TYR A 14 0.08 12.40 -18.78
CA TYR A 14 -1.24 12.02 -19.31
C TYR A 14 -2.37 12.74 -18.58
N GLY A 15 -3.36 13.21 -19.35
CA GLY A 15 -4.60 13.75 -18.83
C GLY A 15 -5.49 12.66 -18.19
N PRO A 16 -6.55 13.09 -17.45
CA PRO A 16 -7.49 12.14 -16.82
C PRO A 16 -8.18 11.20 -17.81
N GLU A 17 -8.36 11.65 -19.07
CA GLU A 17 -9.00 10.90 -20.15
C GLU A 17 -8.07 9.85 -20.77
N ASP A 18 -6.78 10.02 -20.55
CA ASP A 18 -5.73 9.17 -21.09
C ASP A 18 -5.35 8.01 -20.18
N VAL A 19 -5.90 7.92 -19.00
CA VAL A 19 -5.58 6.92 -17.98
C VAL A 19 -6.82 6.07 -17.68
N ASP A 20 -6.60 4.90 -17.10
CA ASP A 20 -7.71 4.06 -16.67
C ASP A 20 -8.44 4.62 -15.43
N GLY A 21 -9.61 4.03 -15.14
CA GLY A 21 -10.45 4.47 -14.03
C GLY A 21 -9.76 4.37 -12.67
N GLU A 22 -8.86 3.41 -12.47
CA GLU A 22 -8.12 3.25 -11.22
C GLU A 22 -7.07 4.36 -11.04
N TRP A 23 -6.34 4.74 -12.08
CA TRP A 23 -5.40 5.85 -12.02
C TRP A 23 -6.11 7.19 -11.76
N LYS A 24 -7.28 7.38 -12.37
CA LYS A 24 -8.11 8.54 -12.08
C LYS A 24 -8.55 8.55 -10.62
N TYR A 25 -9.06 7.43 -10.12
CA TYR A 25 -9.47 7.27 -8.73
C TYR A 25 -8.32 7.53 -7.76
N LEU A 26 -7.14 6.96 -8.04
CA LEU A 26 -5.92 7.15 -7.24
C LEU A 26 -5.49 8.63 -7.18
N LYS A 27 -5.59 9.33 -8.30
CA LYS A 27 -5.25 10.75 -8.39
C LYS A 27 -6.23 11.64 -7.63
N GLU A 28 -7.52 11.31 -7.66
CA GLU A 28 -8.57 12.07 -7.00
C GLU A 28 -8.64 11.79 -5.48
N ASN A 29 -8.42 10.57 -5.07
CA ASN A 29 -8.61 10.12 -3.69
C ASN A 29 -7.30 9.91 -2.91
N GLY A 30 -6.17 9.84 -3.58
CA GLY A 30 -4.87 9.64 -2.96
C GLY A 30 -4.54 8.20 -2.56
N PHE A 31 -5.40 7.23 -2.86
CA PHE A 31 -5.20 5.80 -2.58
C PHE A 31 -5.92 4.92 -3.61
N SER A 32 -5.48 3.66 -3.75
CA SER A 32 -6.10 2.70 -4.66
C SER A 32 -7.51 2.35 -4.23
N SER A 33 -8.39 2.05 -5.20
CA SER A 33 -9.76 1.66 -4.90
C SER A 33 -9.83 0.33 -4.14
N ILE A 34 -10.83 0.19 -3.28
CA ILE A 34 -11.09 -1.06 -2.52
C ILE A 34 -11.25 -2.26 -3.45
N LYS A 35 -11.87 -2.05 -4.62
CA LYS A 35 -12.02 -3.09 -5.63
C LYS A 35 -10.67 -3.66 -6.05
N VAL A 36 -9.69 -2.81 -6.37
CA VAL A 36 -8.34 -3.23 -6.76
C VAL A 36 -7.62 -3.89 -5.60
N VAL A 37 -7.73 -3.36 -4.39
CA VAL A 37 -7.11 -3.96 -3.20
C VAL A 37 -7.68 -5.36 -2.92
N LYS A 38 -9.00 -5.55 -2.97
CA LYS A 38 -9.65 -6.86 -2.80
C LYS A 38 -9.24 -7.84 -3.90
N GLU A 39 -9.19 -7.41 -5.16
CA GLU A 39 -8.78 -8.24 -6.29
C GLU A 39 -7.31 -8.69 -6.19
N LEU A 40 -6.41 -7.78 -5.83
CA LEU A 40 -4.99 -8.09 -5.59
C LEU A 40 -4.82 -9.10 -4.44
N ARG A 41 -5.62 -8.98 -3.40
CA ARG A 41 -5.59 -9.91 -2.26
C ARG A 41 -6.20 -11.26 -2.57
N GLY A 42 -7.34 -11.30 -3.24
CA GLY A 42 -7.96 -12.54 -3.68
C GLY A 42 -7.00 -13.38 -4.53
N ARG A 43 -6.26 -12.73 -5.43
CA ARG A 43 -5.21 -13.39 -6.23
C ARG A 43 -3.98 -13.80 -5.40
N SER A 44 -3.71 -13.11 -4.27
CA SER A 44 -2.61 -13.47 -3.36
C SER A 44 -2.84 -14.81 -2.61
N ALA A 45 -4.08 -15.29 -2.56
CA ALA A 45 -4.41 -16.61 -2.04
C ALA A 45 -4.10 -17.76 -3.02
N ASP A 46 -3.99 -17.46 -4.32
CA ASP A 46 -3.57 -18.42 -5.33
C ASP A 46 -2.07 -18.71 -5.25
N SER A 47 -1.71 -20.00 -5.24
CA SER A 47 -0.33 -20.51 -5.11
C SER A 47 0.67 -19.94 -6.14
N ASN A 48 0.18 -19.45 -7.28
CA ASN A 48 1.00 -18.76 -8.28
C ASN A 48 1.43 -17.33 -7.87
N LEU A 49 0.81 -16.76 -6.85
CA LEU A 49 1.07 -15.40 -6.37
C LEU A 49 1.87 -15.35 -5.05
N GLN A 50 2.32 -16.49 -4.51
CA GLN A 50 3.40 -16.49 -3.50
C GLN A 50 4.66 -15.79 -4.02
N ARG A 51 4.82 -15.67 -5.34
CA ARG A 51 5.84 -14.82 -5.98
C ARG A 51 5.68 -13.33 -5.66
N ILE A 52 4.46 -12.86 -5.30
CA ILE A 52 4.23 -11.46 -4.89
C ILE A 52 4.96 -11.12 -3.60
N ARG A 53 5.28 -12.12 -2.79
CA ARG A 53 6.01 -11.94 -1.52
C ARG A 53 7.52 -11.97 -1.70
N HIS A 54 8.01 -12.35 -2.88
CA HIS A 54 9.45 -12.34 -3.12
C HIS A 54 9.90 -10.89 -3.37
N PRO A 55 10.89 -10.38 -2.62
CA PRO A 55 11.35 -9.00 -2.74
C PRO A 55 11.78 -8.62 -4.16
N ASP A 56 12.31 -9.59 -4.91
CA ASP A 56 12.84 -9.36 -6.27
C ASP A 56 11.82 -9.57 -7.39
N ALA A 57 10.58 -9.96 -7.05
CA ALA A 57 9.58 -10.25 -8.07
C ALA A 57 8.98 -8.96 -8.64
N VAL A 58 9.21 -8.74 -9.93
CA VAL A 58 8.45 -7.77 -10.71
C VAL A 58 7.21 -8.46 -11.26
N LEU A 59 6.06 -7.92 -10.94
CA LEU A 59 4.76 -8.49 -11.34
C LEU A 59 4.18 -7.68 -12.48
N ARG A 60 3.80 -8.37 -13.55
CA ARG A 60 3.00 -7.81 -14.62
C ARG A 60 1.55 -8.23 -14.41
N ILE A 61 0.70 -7.27 -14.10
CA ILE A 61 -0.67 -7.50 -13.66
C ILE A 61 -1.64 -6.83 -14.63
N LYS A 62 -2.60 -7.60 -15.12
CA LYS A 62 -3.76 -7.06 -15.81
C LYS A 62 -4.99 -7.44 -14.97
N LEU A 63 -5.59 -6.45 -14.34
CA LEU A 63 -6.85 -6.59 -13.60
C LEU A 63 -7.99 -6.10 -14.48
N ASP A 64 -9.20 -6.59 -14.23
CA ASP A 64 -10.40 -6.12 -14.94
C ASP A 64 -10.70 -4.64 -14.65
N ALA A 65 -10.24 -4.15 -13.48
CA ALA A 65 -10.32 -2.74 -13.11
C ALA A 65 -9.35 -1.84 -13.88
N PHE A 66 -8.32 -2.43 -14.52
CA PHE A 66 -7.31 -1.69 -15.26
C PHE A 66 -7.57 -1.72 -16.76
N GLY A 67 -7.57 -0.57 -17.40
CA GLY A 67 -7.58 -0.46 -18.87
C GLY A 67 -6.26 -0.90 -19.51
N TYR A 68 -5.17 -0.88 -18.73
CA TYR A 68 -3.81 -1.17 -19.16
C TYR A 68 -3.15 -2.23 -18.28
N VAL A 69 -2.11 -2.87 -18.81
CA VAL A 69 -1.22 -3.71 -18.02
C VAL A 69 -0.42 -2.84 -17.05
N ASN A 70 -0.37 -3.25 -15.81
CA ASN A 70 0.45 -2.61 -14.80
C ASN A 70 1.63 -3.50 -14.39
N VAL A 71 2.81 -2.89 -14.27
CA VAL A 71 4.01 -3.53 -13.74
C VAL A 71 4.22 -3.03 -12.33
N SER A 72 4.30 -3.95 -11.39
CA SER A 72 4.46 -3.64 -9.97
C SER A 72 5.74 -4.26 -9.42
N GLN A 73 6.51 -3.46 -8.69
CA GLN A 73 7.68 -3.87 -7.91
C GLN A 73 7.50 -3.45 -6.46
N ASN A 74 7.55 -4.41 -5.55
CA ASN A 74 7.54 -4.11 -4.12
C ASN A 74 8.88 -3.51 -3.67
N ILE A 75 8.81 -2.63 -2.67
CA ILE A 75 9.95 -1.98 -2.04
C ILE A 75 10.08 -2.54 -0.62
N TYR A 76 11.15 -3.27 -0.36
CA TYR A 76 11.44 -3.85 0.95
C TYR A 76 12.65 -3.19 1.58
N TYR A 77 12.60 -2.97 2.88
CA TYR A 77 13.73 -2.61 3.72
C TYR A 77 13.84 -3.63 4.86
N GLU A 78 14.96 -4.36 4.96
CA GLU A 78 15.17 -5.40 5.98
C GLU A 78 14.00 -6.40 6.08
N ASN A 79 13.52 -6.89 4.93
CA ASN A 79 12.36 -7.77 4.80
C ASN A 79 11.00 -7.16 5.20
N ILE A 80 10.93 -5.87 5.49
CA ILE A 80 9.70 -5.15 5.76
C ILE A 80 9.20 -4.50 4.47
N LEU A 81 7.96 -4.78 4.08
CA LEU A 81 7.33 -4.12 2.94
C LEU A 81 7.10 -2.64 3.28
N CYS A 82 7.78 -1.75 2.56
CA CYS A 82 7.69 -0.30 2.75
C CYS A 82 6.80 0.40 1.73
N GLY A 83 6.61 -0.23 0.58
CA GLY A 83 5.80 0.34 -0.49
C GLY A 83 5.95 -0.42 -1.79
N ARG A 84 5.50 0.20 -2.87
CA ARG A 84 5.60 -0.37 -4.21
C ARG A 84 5.65 0.68 -5.30
N PHE A 85 6.36 0.38 -6.37
CA PHE A 85 6.18 1.02 -7.65
C PHE A 85 5.01 0.37 -8.39
N VAL A 86 4.23 1.18 -9.09
CA VAL A 86 3.24 0.72 -10.04
C VAL A 86 3.42 1.55 -11.31
N ILE A 87 3.65 0.89 -12.42
CA ILE A 87 3.92 1.49 -13.72
C ILE A 87 2.91 0.98 -14.71
N MET A 88 2.17 1.89 -15.33
CA MET A 88 1.18 1.57 -16.35
C MET A 88 1.85 1.47 -17.72
N GLU A 89 1.69 0.34 -18.40
CA GLU A 89 2.18 0.12 -19.77
C GLU A 89 1.22 0.76 -20.79
N ARG A 90 1.34 2.06 -20.99
CA ARG A 90 0.45 2.74 -21.94
C ARG A 90 1.04 2.86 -23.34
N SER A 91 2.18 3.52 -23.46
CA SER A 91 2.79 3.81 -24.77
C SER A 91 3.66 2.66 -25.29
N ARG A 92 4.22 1.87 -24.39
CA ARG A 92 5.00 0.67 -24.71
C ARG A 92 5.03 -0.30 -23.53
N ALA A 93 5.37 -1.54 -23.82
CA ALA A 93 5.64 -2.54 -22.80
C ALA A 93 6.94 -2.21 -22.04
N VAL A 94 6.97 -2.50 -20.74
CA VAL A 94 8.16 -2.45 -19.90
C VAL A 94 9.14 -3.55 -20.34
N ASN A 95 10.36 -3.20 -20.67
CA ASN A 95 11.41 -4.12 -21.10
C ASN A 95 12.36 -4.51 -19.96
N CYS A 96 13.34 -5.38 -20.24
CA CYS A 96 14.29 -5.85 -19.22
C CYS A 96 15.15 -4.72 -18.64
N GLY A 97 15.52 -3.72 -19.43
CA GLY A 97 16.27 -2.56 -18.94
C GLY A 97 15.45 -1.71 -17.98
N ASP A 98 14.18 -1.49 -18.30
CA ASP A 98 13.25 -0.80 -17.41
C ASP A 98 13.08 -1.56 -16.08
N ILE A 99 12.97 -2.89 -16.13
CA ILE A 99 12.88 -3.75 -14.92
C ILE A 99 14.12 -3.59 -14.06
N THR A 100 15.30 -3.58 -14.66
CA THR A 100 16.56 -3.37 -13.92
C THR A 100 16.56 -2.01 -13.24
N LEU A 101 16.16 -0.96 -13.95
CA LEU A 101 16.06 0.39 -13.39
C LEU A 101 15.05 0.47 -12.23
N ILE A 102 13.89 -0.15 -12.38
CA ILE A 102 12.85 -0.18 -11.33
C ILE A 102 13.38 -0.86 -10.07
N LYS A 103 14.13 -1.96 -10.21
CA LYS A 103 14.75 -2.66 -9.07
C LYS A 103 15.78 -1.78 -8.36
N MET A 104 16.69 -1.16 -9.11
CA MET A 104 17.67 -0.22 -8.55
C MET A 104 16.99 0.95 -7.82
N LEU A 105 15.93 1.51 -8.38
CA LEU A 105 15.16 2.57 -7.74
C LEU A 105 14.46 2.08 -6.47
N ALA A 106 13.94 0.83 -6.46
CA ALA A 106 13.32 0.24 -5.28
C ALA A 106 14.32 0.10 -4.14
N GLU A 107 15.51 -0.42 -4.40
CA GLU A 107 16.60 -0.53 -3.43
C GLU A 107 17.03 0.84 -2.90
N TRP A 108 17.20 1.79 -3.78
CA TRP A 108 17.62 3.15 -3.41
C TRP A 108 16.57 3.88 -2.57
N LEU A 109 15.29 3.70 -2.86
CA LEU A 109 14.19 4.36 -2.12
C LEU A 109 13.82 3.65 -0.82
N ALA A 110 14.19 2.37 -0.65
CA ALA A 110 13.79 1.58 0.50
C ALA A 110 14.09 2.24 1.87
N PRO A 111 15.28 2.80 2.15
CA PRO A 111 15.57 3.47 3.42
C PRO A 111 14.67 4.69 3.67
N TYR A 112 14.39 5.46 2.62
CA TYR A 112 13.54 6.64 2.72
C TYR A 112 12.09 6.27 2.99
N MET A 113 11.58 5.27 2.28
CA MET A 113 10.22 4.76 2.47
C MET A 113 10.05 4.17 3.87
N ASN A 114 11.05 3.43 4.37
CA ASN A 114 11.01 2.92 5.73
C ASN A 114 10.97 4.04 6.76
N LYS A 115 11.78 5.08 6.62
CA LYS A 115 11.78 6.26 7.51
C LYS A 115 10.42 6.97 7.51
N LEU A 116 9.79 7.14 6.35
CA LEU A 116 8.46 7.73 6.24
C LEU A 116 7.40 6.87 6.94
N ASN A 117 7.44 5.56 6.71
CA ASN A 117 6.52 4.61 7.35
C ASN A 117 6.72 4.55 8.86
N PHE A 118 7.98 4.59 9.32
CA PHE A 118 8.31 4.63 10.74
C PHE A 118 7.75 5.88 11.41
N ASN A 119 7.99 7.05 10.84
CA ASN A 119 7.45 8.30 11.36
C ASN A 119 5.91 8.27 11.42
N ASN A 120 5.26 7.76 10.38
CA ASN A 120 3.81 7.63 10.35
C ASN A 120 3.28 6.65 11.41
N ARG A 121 4.01 5.57 11.71
CA ARG A 121 3.62 4.61 12.77
C ARG A 121 3.75 5.19 14.17
N TYR A 122 4.82 5.97 14.43
CA TYR A 122 5.10 6.51 15.77
C TYR A 122 4.42 7.83 16.08
N THR A 123 4.13 8.65 15.09
CA THR A 123 3.41 9.92 15.32
C THR A 123 1.92 9.73 15.61
N GLY A 124 1.43 8.48 15.66
CA GLY A 124 0.04 8.17 16.03
C GLY A 124 -1.00 8.75 15.06
N GLY A 125 -0.53 9.40 13.99
CA GLY A 125 -1.39 10.13 13.08
C GLY A 125 -2.01 9.32 11.96
N SER A 126 -1.59 8.07 11.78
CA SER A 126 -1.97 7.30 10.60
C SER A 126 -2.84 6.07 10.88
N SER A 127 -3.02 5.67 12.12
CA SER A 127 -3.95 4.58 12.40
C SER A 127 -5.35 5.14 12.59
N VAL A 128 -6.21 4.88 11.63
CA VAL A 128 -7.65 5.14 11.72
C VAL A 128 -8.23 4.57 13.01
N PHE A 129 -7.75 3.39 13.43
CA PHE A 129 -8.12 2.76 14.70
C PHE A 129 -7.76 3.61 15.92
N TYR A 130 -6.60 4.28 15.93
CA TYR A 130 -6.25 5.19 17.01
C TYR A 130 -7.19 6.39 17.08
N HIS A 131 -7.58 6.95 15.93
CA HIS A 131 -8.55 8.03 15.87
C HIS A 131 -9.92 7.60 16.36
N LEU A 132 -10.38 6.41 15.93
CA LEU A 132 -11.63 5.81 16.42
C LEU A 132 -11.63 5.62 17.95
N LEU A 133 -10.53 5.07 18.49
CA LEU A 133 -10.37 4.86 19.94
C LEU A 133 -10.36 6.18 20.73
N LYS A 134 -9.96 7.27 20.11
CA LYS A 134 -9.99 8.62 20.70
C LYS A 134 -11.31 9.36 20.45
N GLY A 135 -12.31 8.69 19.85
CA GLY A 135 -13.60 9.29 19.52
C GLY A 135 -13.52 10.41 18.48
N ARG A 136 -12.48 10.40 17.65
CA ARG A 136 -12.33 11.37 16.56
C ARG A 136 -13.07 10.88 15.33
N GLU A 137 -13.73 11.82 14.65
CA GLU A 137 -14.32 11.52 13.35
C GLU A 137 -13.26 11.02 12.37
N THR A 138 -13.61 9.98 11.64
CA THR A 138 -12.74 9.34 10.62
C THR A 138 -13.56 9.25 9.35
N ASP A 139 -12.92 9.55 8.21
CA ASP A 139 -13.57 9.37 6.91
C ASP A 139 -13.94 7.88 6.75
N PRO A 140 -15.23 7.55 6.53
CA PRO A 140 -15.68 6.17 6.38
C PRO A 140 -14.95 5.41 5.27
N LYS A 141 -14.57 6.09 4.19
CA LYS A 141 -13.83 5.47 3.09
C LYS A 141 -12.40 5.07 3.49
N ILE A 142 -11.75 5.91 4.30
CA ILE A 142 -10.41 5.61 4.82
C ILE A 142 -10.50 4.46 5.83
N LEU A 143 -11.52 4.45 6.67
CA LEU A 143 -11.76 3.34 7.60
C LEU A 143 -11.99 2.02 6.84
N GLU A 144 -12.88 2.01 5.86
CA GLU A 144 -13.17 0.82 5.06
C GLU A 144 -11.91 0.29 4.34
N MET A 145 -11.08 1.19 3.84
CA MET A 145 -9.82 0.82 3.21
C MET A 145 -8.82 0.22 4.20
N GLU A 146 -8.69 0.79 5.39
CA GLU A 146 -7.84 0.26 6.46
C GLU A 146 -8.32 -1.11 6.93
N LEU A 147 -9.63 -1.28 7.17
CA LEU A 147 -10.23 -2.58 7.51
C LEU A 147 -9.96 -3.60 6.39
N CYS A 148 -10.22 -3.23 5.14
CA CYS A 148 -9.93 -4.05 3.99
C CYS A 148 -8.44 -4.45 3.92
N TYR A 149 -7.51 -3.57 4.34
CA TYR A 149 -6.08 -3.88 4.41
C TYR A 149 -5.78 -5.05 5.35
N TYR A 150 -6.51 -5.19 6.45
CA TYR A 150 -6.37 -6.32 7.38
C TYR A 150 -7.23 -7.53 6.99
N GLY A 151 -8.02 -7.44 5.92
CA GLY A 151 -8.97 -8.47 5.53
C GLY A 151 -10.24 -8.47 6.40
N TRP A 152 -10.53 -7.34 7.01
CA TRP A 152 -11.69 -7.10 7.87
C TRP A 152 -12.79 -6.35 7.10
N GLU A 153 -14.03 -6.49 7.53
CA GLU A 153 -15.18 -5.81 6.95
C GLU A 153 -15.85 -4.88 7.98
N ALA A 154 -16.48 -3.81 7.53
CA ALA A 154 -17.06 -2.82 8.44
C ALA A 154 -18.22 -3.38 9.29
N ASP A 155 -18.89 -4.41 8.76
CA ASP A 155 -20.03 -5.07 9.41
C ASP A 155 -19.63 -6.22 10.36
N ASP A 156 -18.32 -6.53 10.47
CA ASP A 156 -17.83 -7.55 11.39
C ASP A 156 -17.89 -7.09 12.84
N GLU A 157 -18.07 -8.05 13.76
CA GLU A 157 -17.95 -7.78 15.19
C GLU A 157 -16.47 -7.77 15.62
N TYR A 158 -16.03 -6.67 16.23
CA TYR A 158 -14.65 -6.52 16.71
C TYR A 158 -14.58 -6.48 18.23
N LYS A 159 -13.57 -7.15 18.79
CA LYS A 159 -13.24 -7.07 20.22
C LYS A 159 -11.92 -6.30 20.38
N LEU A 160 -11.95 -5.27 21.21
CA LEU A 160 -10.77 -4.52 21.59
C LEU A 160 -10.13 -5.10 22.83
N LEU A 161 -8.85 -5.49 22.72
CA LEU A 161 -8.02 -5.86 23.86
C LEU A 161 -6.99 -4.75 24.09
N MET A 162 -7.04 -4.10 25.25
CA MET A 162 -6.09 -3.08 25.66
C MET A 162 -5.14 -3.66 26.71
N LEU A 163 -3.84 -3.72 26.39
CA LEU A 163 -2.80 -4.17 27.30
C LEU A 163 -2.07 -2.97 27.89
N PHE A 164 -2.06 -2.88 29.21
CA PHE A 164 -1.28 -1.88 29.93
C PHE A 164 0.02 -2.49 30.41
N TYR A 165 1.13 -1.99 29.95
CA TYR A 165 2.45 -2.36 30.45
C TYR A 165 2.94 -1.30 31.43
N ARG A 166 3.23 -1.70 32.68
CA ARG A 166 3.85 -0.83 33.69
C ARG A 166 5.33 -1.18 33.77
N ASP A 167 6.17 -0.28 33.35
CA ASP A 167 7.62 -0.44 33.48
C ASP A 167 8.02 -0.29 34.96
N LYS A 168 8.48 -1.38 35.57
CA LYS A 168 8.90 -1.38 36.98
C LYS A 168 10.27 -0.70 37.23
N LYS A 169 10.95 -0.21 36.16
CA LYS A 169 12.27 0.37 36.29
C LYS A 169 12.29 1.86 36.67
N ALA A 170 11.14 2.53 36.77
CA ALA A 170 11.07 3.96 37.09
C ALA A 170 11.03 4.28 38.59
N ASP A 171 10.90 3.31 39.49
CA ASP A 171 10.77 3.55 40.93
C ASP A 171 12.06 3.25 41.74
N GLY A 172 13.22 3.27 41.09
CA GLY A 172 14.51 2.97 41.72
C GLY A 172 15.58 4.02 41.44
N MET A 173 15.37 5.24 41.90
CA MET A 173 16.45 6.22 42.27
C MET A 173 15.92 7.18 43.32
#